data_14dc87e4c199ab2f3f72c57d2f188cbb
#
_entry.id   14dc87e4c199ab2f3f72c57d2f188cbb
#
_cell.length_a   1.000
_cell.length_b   1.000
_cell.length_c   1.000
_cell.angle_alpha   90.00
_cell.angle_beta   90.00
_cell.angle_gamma   90.00
#
_symmetry.space_group_name_H-M   'P 1'
#
loop_
_entity.id
_entity.type
_entity.pdbx_description
1 polymer ?
#
loop_
_entity_poly.entity_id
_entity_poly.type
_entity_poly.pdbx_seq_one_letter_code
_entity_poly.pdbx_strand_id
1 'polypeptide(L)'
;MVLFQFYICTFITFNYYKFVLKVDSSSRRLLVIGCGGRARIQRYLSGYKQIRYEQELITDALDQRARIQRYLSGYKQIRYEQELITRKNYGEILNKYLSSGDILLDLAYNLETRCLLKWCHDHQVCFINTSVELWEPFGEAYKNDPRLLTLYHRQMQLIEMQNDITWNQKGPTAILDHGCNPGLVSHFVKRALIDMAQYVLKQKGIQIVDSEKIKLENALKVKDYPQLAYLLGVKTIHISERDTQLTKDPKKVNEFVNTWSIEGFVEEGAAPAEMGWGTHEKNLPNGIYFHKQKEGPCNQVCLATNGINTWVRSWVPSGEIIGMVIRHGEAYGISKYLTIRNEDDNNNNDILYRPTVHYAYLPTDSAISSLIEFRMHNYQLQPKLRILNDDVIDGADEVGVLLLGGHYVSAWWTGSVLDIHQARKLVPGQNATTLQVAISLVAALTYCLKHPNEGICLPDDIDSEEILDICLPYLGTWVSKAANWPEENDKIRKDWQFTSFQVEN
;
A
#
# COMPACT_ATOMS: atom_id res chain seq x y z
N MET A 1 9.14 -22.46 7.63
CA MET A 1 8.11 -21.47 7.30
C MET A 1 7.74 -20.58 8.50
N VAL A 2 7.30 -21.08 9.64
CA VAL A 2 6.94 -20.29 10.84
C VAL A 2 8.12 -19.42 11.36
N LEU A 3 9.33 -19.96 11.42
CA LEU A 3 10.54 -19.19 11.78
C LEU A 3 10.85 -18.07 10.80
N PHE A 4 10.64 -18.31 9.50
CA PHE A 4 10.85 -17.32 8.45
C PHE A 4 9.81 -16.18 8.50
N GLN A 5 8.54 -16.49 8.78
CA GLN A 5 7.49 -15.50 9.03
C GLN A 5 7.85 -14.57 10.20
N PHE A 6 8.36 -15.15 11.30
CA PHE A 6 8.80 -14.39 12.46
C PHE A 6 9.92 -13.38 12.12
N TYR A 7 10.83 -13.75 11.22
CA TYR A 7 11.95 -12.90 10.81
C TYR A 7 11.54 -11.68 10.00
N ILE A 8 10.75 -11.84 8.96
CA ILE A 8 10.32 -10.70 8.13
C ILE A 8 9.50 -9.72 8.96
N CYS A 9 8.59 -10.21 9.80
CA CYS A 9 7.83 -9.36 10.72
C CYS A 9 8.73 -8.53 11.64
N THR A 10 9.85 -9.08 12.11
CA THR A 10 10.79 -8.36 12.96
C THR A 10 11.61 -7.33 12.18
N PHE A 11 11.90 -7.57 10.88
CA PHE A 11 12.71 -6.68 10.06
C PHE A 11 11.99 -5.40 9.61
N ILE A 12 10.69 -5.44 9.39
CA ILE A 12 9.92 -4.26 8.97
C ILE A 12 9.89 -3.17 10.04
N THR A 13 10.03 -3.54 11.31
CA THR A 13 10.13 -2.58 12.41
C THR A 13 11.45 -1.78 12.41
N PHE A 14 12.47 -2.25 11.70
CA PHE A 14 13.81 -1.67 11.70
C PHE A 14 14.20 -1.14 10.32
N ASN A 15 13.61 -0.05 9.91
CA ASN A 15 13.72 0.61 8.59
C ASN A 15 15.14 1.03 8.14
N TYR A 16 16.24 0.43 8.64
CA TYR A 16 17.56 1.06 8.50
C TYR A 16 18.66 0.21 7.87
N TYR A 17 18.41 -1.09 7.51
CA TYR A 17 19.56 -1.97 7.28
C TYR A 17 19.31 -3.02 6.18
N LYS A 18 20.40 -3.41 5.53
CA LYS A 18 20.53 -4.45 4.55
C LYS A 18 20.76 -5.80 5.21
N PHE A 19 20.01 -6.81 4.85
CA PHE A 19 20.16 -8.16 5.39
C PHE A 19 20.28 -9.19 4.28
N VAL A 20 21.17 -10.15 4.48
CA VAL A 20 21.28 -11.34 3.62
C VAL A 20 20.79 -12.53 4.43
N LEU A 21 19.66 -13.10 4.01
CA LEU A 21 19.11 -14.32 4.58
C LEU A 21 19.39 -15.50 3.65
N LYS A 22 19.95 -16.58 4.18
CA LYS A 22 20.00 -17.85 3.45
C LYS A 22 18.75 -18.64 3.79
N VAL A 23 17.86 -18.80 2.81
CA VAL A 23 16.65 -19.62 2.98
C VAL A 23 17.06 -21.09 2.91
N ASP A 24 16.74 -21.84 3.97
CA ASP A 24 17.17 -23.21 4.17
C ASP A 24 16.61 -24.17 3.11
N SER A 25 17.38 -25.24 2.81
CA SER A 25 17.10 -26.39 1.94
C SER A 25 17.00 -26.17 0.42
N SER A 26 16.76 -24.98 -0.08
CA SER A 26 16.98 -24.61 -1.47
C SER A 26 18.14 -23.62 -1.50
N SER A 27 19.04 -23.72 -2.44
CA SER A 27 20.24 -22.88 -2.60
C SER A 27 19.97 -21.37 -2.82
N ARG A 28 18.76 -20.90 -2.56
CA ARG A 28 18.32 -19.52 -2.79
C ARG A 28 18.67 -18.60 -1.64
N ARG A 29 19.12 -17.39 -1.96
CA ARG A 29 19.41 -16.32 -1.01
C ARG A 29 18.31 -15.26 -1.07
N LEU A 30 18.02 -14.64 0.05
CA LEU A 30 17.16 -13.47 0.15
C LEU A 30 18.01 -12.28 0.57
N LEU A 31 18.05 -11.25 -0.25
CA LEU A 31 18.60 -9.95 0.11
C LEU A 31 17.46 -9.02 0.47
N VAL A 32 17.47 -8.46 1.66
CA VAL A 32 16.55 -7.41 2.09
C VAL A 32 17.30 -6.09 2.09
N ILE A 33 16.77 -5.10 1.40
CA ILE A 33 17.30 -3.74 1.36
C ILE A 33 16.31 -2.84 2.06
N GLY A 34 16.75 -2.08 3.06
CA GLY A 34 15.98 -1.02 3.68
C GLY A 34 16.86 0.22 3.84
N CYS A 35 16.46 1.34 3.29
CA CYS A 35 17.09 2.62 3.53
C CYS A 35 16.35 3.36 4.63
N GLY A 36 16.96 3.49 5.78
CA GLY A 36 16.42 4.41 6.75
C GLY A 36 16.73 5.86 6.41
N GLY A 37 15.92 6.79 6.92
CA GLY A 37 16.06 8.23 6.77
C GLY A 37 17.45 8.83 7.12
N ARG A 38 18.36 8.02 7.63
CA ARG A 38 19.75 8.41 7.95
C ARG A 38 20.59 8.80 6.75
N ALA A 39 20.39 8.20 5.59
CA ALA A 39 21.14 8.60 4.39
C ALA A 39 20.88 10.06 4.01
N ARG A 40 19.68 10.58 4.31
CA ARG A 40 19.31 11.98 4.13
C ARG A 40 19.81 12.88 5.26
N ILE A 41 19.76 12.41 6.50
CA ILE A 41 20.26 13.14 7.67
C ILE A 41 21.76 13.40 7.52
N GLN A 42 22.56 12.46 7.06
CA GLN A 42 23.98 12.70 6.79
C GLN A 42 24.24 13.73 5.68
N ARG A 43 23.43 13.77 4.61
CA ARG A 43 23.54 14.83 3.58
C ARG A 43 23.10 16.21 4.09
N TYR A 44 22.09 16.25 4.95
CA TYR A 44 21.60 17.50 5.55
C TYR A 44 22.56 18.01 6.64
N LEU A 45 23.15 17.13 7.44
CA LEU A 45 24.08 17.47 8.53
C LEU A 45 25.50 17.79 8.06
N SER A 46 25.91 17.34 6.85
CA SER A 46 27.21 17.76 6.28
C SER A 46 27.30 19.26 5.98
N GLY A 47 26.15 20.00 5.98
CA GLY A 47 26.08 21.45 5.83
C GLY A 47 25.90 22.24 7.14
N TYR A 48 25.60 21.59 8.27
CA TYR A 48 25.34 22.26 9.54
C TYR A 48 26.23 21.74 10.68
N LYS A 49 27.01 22.66 11.27
CA LYS A 49 27.81 22.42 12.46
C LYS A 49 26.92 22.21 13.70
N GLN A 50 26.53 20.97 14.01
CA GLN A 50 25.90 20.63 15.29
C GLN A 50 26.39 19.26 15.81
N ILE A 51 27.53 19.28 16.47
CA ILE A 51 28.23 18.11 17.06
C ILE A 51 27.41 17.39 18.14
N ARG A 52 26.41 18.03 18.77
CA ARG A 52 25.60 17.44 19.84
C ARG A 52 24.54 16.46 19.34
N TYR A 53 24.01 16.64 18.14
CA TYR A 53 23.01 15.78 17.54
C TYR A 53 23.60 14.45 17.03
N GLU A 54 24.82 14.44 16.59
CA GLU A 54 25.50 13.22 16.13
C GLU A 54 25.68 12.19 17.26
N GLN A 55 25.91 12.61 18.50
CA GLN A 55 26.09 11.71 19.63
C GLN A 55 24.80 11.01 20.07
N GLU A 56 23.68 11.69 20.15
CA GLU A 56 22.40 11.07 20.49
C GLU A 56 21.89 10.13 19.38
N LEU A 57 21.98 10.54 18.12
CA LEU A 57 21.59 9.72 16.97
C LEU A 57 22.51 8.50 16.79
N ILE A 58 23.81 8.64 17.07
CA ILE A 58 24.76 7.52 17.06
C ILE A 58 24.49 6.56 18.21
N THR A 59 24.10 7.07 19.39
CA THR A 59 23.80 6.24 20.57
C THR A 59 22.54 5.40 20.33
N ASP A 60 21.47 5.98 19.80
CA ASP A 60 20.25 5.26 19.44
C ASP A 60 20.50 4.19 18.37
N ALA A 61 21.35 4.50 17.38
CA ALA A 61 21.71 3.53 16.35
C ALA A 61 22.61 2.40 16.86
N LEU A 62 23.52 2.71 17.76
CA LEU A 62 24.36 1.70 18.38
C LEU A 62 23.55 0.80 19.32
N ASP A 63 22.55 1.34 20.01
CA ASP A 63 21.65 0.57 20.86
C ASP A 63 20.71 -0.31 20.02
N GLN A 64 20.14 0.21 18.92
CA GLN A 64 19.37 -0.57 17.96
C GLN A 64 20.23 -1.66 17.29
N ARG A 65 21.47 -1.32 16.88
CA ARG A 65 22.43 -2.31 16.36
C ARG A 65 22.74 -3.39 17.38
N ALA A 66 22.94 -3.05 18.66
CA ALA A 66 23.20 -4.00 19.72
C ALA A 66 21.97 -4.87 20.02
N ARG A 67 20.75 -4.34 19.89
CA ARG A 67 19.49 -5.09 19.99
C ARG A 67 19.33 -6.06 18.83
N ILE A 68 19.56 -5.60 17.58
CA ILE A 68 19.53 -6.44 16.37
C ILE A 68 20.60 -7.53 16.47
N GLN A 69 21.85 -7.20 16.82
CA GLN A 69 22.91 -8.19 16.95
C GLN A 69 22.61 -9.21 18.08
N ARG A 70 22.05 -8.78 19.20
CA ARG A 70 21.62 -9.71 20.27
C ARG A 70 20.49 -10.61 19.83
N TYR A 71 19.52 -10.06 19.11
CA TYR A 71 18.41 -10.83 18.58
C TYR A 71 18.89 -11.83 17.49
N LEU A 72 19.75 -11.39 16.60
CA LEU A 72 20.30 -12.20 15.51
C LEU A 72 21.43 -13.14 15.92
N SER A 73 22.06 -12.94 17.09
CA SER A 73 23.16 -13.79 17.58
C SER A 73 22.79 -15.26 17.79
N GLY A 74 21.48 -15.56 17.94
CA GLY A 74 20.95 -16.93 17.94
C GLY A 74 20.90 -17.59 16.57
N TYR A 75 21.13 -16.85 15.48
CA TYR A 75 20.84 -17.30 14.11
C TYR A 75 22.07 -17.17 13.21
N LYS A 76 22.82 -18.25 13.07
CA LYS A 76 24.08 -18.31 12.32
C LYS A 76 23.96 -18.02 10.80
N GLN A 77 22.76 -17.87 10.27
CA GLN A 77 22.49 -17.74 8.83
C GLN A 77 22.17 -16.31 8.37
N ILE A 78 22.09 -15.34 9.30
CA ILE A 78 21.79 -13.94 8.97
C ILE A 78 23.05 -13.11 9.01
N ARG A 79 23.36 -12.47 7.89
CA ARG A 79 24.47 -11.52 7.77
C ARG A 79 23.90 -10.11 7.64
N TYR A 80 24.32 -9.25 8.54
CA TYR A 80 23.98 -7.83 8.54
C TYR A 80 25.16 -7.01 8.04
N GLU A 81 24.90 -6.11 7.10
CA GLU A 81 25.88 -5.14 6.61
C GLU A 81 25.25 -3.75 6.49
N GLN A 82 26.02 -2.72 6.84
CA GLN A 82 25.62 -1.34 6.70
C GLN A 82 26.38 -0.75 5.51
N GLU A 83 25.67 -0.47 4.42
CA GLU A 83 26.22 0.11 3.22
C GLU A 83 25.19 1.04 2.58
N LEU A 84 25.59 2.26 2.20
CA LEU A 84 24.75 3.20 1.52
C LEU A 84 24.57 2.78 0.06
N ILE A 85 23.33 2.51 -0.35
CA ILE A 85 23.00 2.22 -1.73
C ILE A 85 22.69 3.53 -2.46
N THR A 86 23.33 3.71 -3.61
CA THR A 86 23.20 4.90 -4.45
C THR A 86 23.02 4.50 -5.91
N ARG A 87 22.58 5.44 -6.74
CA ARG A 87 22.50 5.26 -8.21
C ARG A 87 23.83 4.75 -8.82
N LYS A 88 24.99 5.02 -8.19
CA LYS A 88 26.29 4.64 -8.73
C LYS A 88 26.73 3.23 -8.35
N ASN A 89 26.32 2.73 -7.18
CA ASN A 89 26.86 1.48 -6.63
C ASN A 89 25.81 0.35 -6.46
N TYR A 90 24.51 0.60 -6.74
CA TYR A 90 23.48 -0.42 -6.52
C TYR A 90 23.78 -1.72 -7.28
N GLY A 91 24.22 -1.62 -8.52
CA GLY A 91 24.53 -2.80 -9.35
C GLY A 91 25.69 -3.63 -8.78
N GLU A 92 26.77 -2.98 -8.30
CA GLU A 92 27.89 -3.67 -7.66
C GLU A 92 27.45 -4.39 -6.37
N ILE A 93 26.61 -3.71 -5.58
CA ILE A 93 26.05 -4.27 -4.35
C ILE A 93 25.17 -5.50 -4.66
N LEU A 94 24.26 -5.39 -5.63
CA LEU A 94 23.42 -6.51 -6.00
C LEU A 94 24.24 -7.69 -6.53
N ASN A 95 25.22 -7.46 -7.40
CA ASN A 95 26.16 -8.49 -7.90
C ASN A 95 26.95 -9.18 -6.79
N LYS A 96 27.30 -8.46 -5.72
CA LYS A 96 28.04 -9.03 -4.59
C LYS A 96 27.21 -10.05 -3.78
N TYR A 97 25.87 -9.87 -3.70
CA TYR A 97 25.01 -10.64 -2.80
C TYR A 97 24.04 -11.59 -3.47
N LEU A 98 23.65 -11.31 -4.70
CA LEU A 98 22.61 -12.06 -5.42
C LEU A 98 23.17 -12.78 -6.64
N SER A 99 22.53 -13.90 -6.96
CA SER A 99 22.76 -14.72 -8.15
C SER A 99 21.41 -15.17 -8.72
N SER A 100 21.40 -15.72 -9.92
CA SER A 100 20.20 -16.30 -10.54
C SER A 100 19.46 -17.23 -9.60
N GLY A 101 18.14 -17.04 -9.51
CA GLY A 101 17.22 -17.77 -8.63
C GLY A 101 17.10 -17.23 -7.21
N ASP A 102 17.91 -16.24 -6.82
CA ASP A 102 17.77 -15.54 -5.53
C ASP A 102 16.59 -14.56 -5.54
N ILE A 103 16.33 -13.91 -4.42
CA ILE A 103 15.21 -12.97 -4.24
C ILE A 103 15.75 -11.65 -3.67
N LEU A 104 15.33 -10.53 -4.27
CA LEU A 104 15.51 -9.19 -3.73
C LEU A 104 14.19 -8.71 -3.11
N LEU A 105 14.19 -8.42 -1.82
CA LEU A 105 13.10 -7.75 -1.12
C LEU A 105 13.52 -6.30 -0.85
N ASP A 106 12.87 -5.37 -1.54
CA ASP A 106 13.16 -3.93 -1.44
C ASP A 106 12.12 -3.24 -0.54
N LEU A 107 12.59 -2.77 0.61
CA LEU A 107 11.85 -1.99 1.59
C LEU A 107 12.46 -0.59 1.74
N ALA A 108 13.23 -0.18 0.77
CA ALA A 108 14.01 1.05 0.82
C ALA A 108 13.17 2.24 0.34
N TYR A 109 13.38 3.37 0.99
CA TYR A 109 12.90 4.66 0.52
C TYR A 109 13.95 5.31 -0.41
N ASN A 110 13.51 5.93 -1.51
CA ASN A 110 14.37 6.58 -2.49
C ASN A 110 15.37 5.66 -3.23
N LEU A 111 15.04 4.42 -3.47
CA LEU A 111 15.71 3.57 -4.46
C LEU A 111 14.79 3.41 -5.68
N GLU A 112 15.26 3.78 -6.87
CA GLU A 112 14.41 3.72 -8.06
C GLU A 112 14.05 2.29 -8.43
N THR A 113 12.79 1.96 -8.28
CA THR A 113 12.22 0.62 -8.55
C THR A 113 12.59 0.11 -9.95
N ARG A 114 12.54 0.97 -10.99
CA ARG A 114 12.89 0.58 -12.36
C ARG A 114 14.32 0.05 -12.48
N CYS A 115 15.27 0.68 -11.78
CA CYS A 115 16.66 0.26 -11.81
C CYS A 115 16.85 -1.12 -11.18
N LEU A 116 16.24 -1.33 -10.00
CA LEU A 116 16.31 -2.59 -9.27
C LEU A 116 15.59 -3.72 -10.04
N LEU A 117 14.38 -3.43 -10.52
CA LEU A 117 13.57 -4.37 -11.26
C LEU A 117 14.26 -4.84 -12.55
N LYS A 118 14.84 -3.89 -13.33
CA LYS A 118 15.61 -4.24 -14.52
C LYS A 118 16.81 -5.11 -14.19
N TRP A 119 17.57 -4.76 -13.16
CA TRP A 119 18.71 -5.57 -12.74
C TRP A 119 18.26 -6.98 -12.35
N CYS A 120 17.19 -7.11 -11.57
CA CYS A 120 16.65 -8.41 -11.15
C CYS A 120 16.21 -9.27 -12.34
N HIS A 121 15.50 -8.67 -13.30
CA HIS A 121 15.10 -9.35 -14.52
C HIS A 121 16.31 -9.87 -15.31
N ASP A 122 17.30 -9.02 -15.56
CA ASP A 122 18.48 -9.34 -16.36
C ASP A 122 19.34 -10.44 -15.71
N HIS A 123 19.28 -10.56 -14.36
CA HIS A 123 20.06 -11.54 -13.59
C HIS A 123 19.23 -12.74 -13.11
N GLN A 124 17.97 -12.87 -13.56
CA GLN A 124 17.07 -13.95 -13.17
C GLN A 124 16.87 -14.04 -11.64
N VAL A 125 16.69 -12.87 -11.00
CA VAL A 125 16.42 -12.69 -9.58
C VAL A 125 14.99 -12.26 -9.40
N CYS A 126 14.24 -12.90 -8.49
CA CYS A 126 12.90 -12.47 -8.15
C CYS A 126 12.93 -11.15 -7.36
N PHE A 127 11.88 -10.32 -7.52
CA PHE A 127 11.79 -9.00 -6.91
C PHE A 127 10.48 -8.82 -6.14
N ILE A 128 10.53 -8.19 -4.97
CA ILE A 128 9.34 -7.83 -4.19
C ILE A 128 9.58 -6.46 -3.56
N ASN A 129 8.59 -5.55 -3.63
CA ASN A 129 8.60 -4.29 -2.89
C ASN A 129 7.23 -3.94 -2.30
N THR A 130 7.21 -2.90 -1.47
CA THR A 130 5.98 -2.34 -0.85
C THR A 130 5.54 -1.02 -1.49
N SER A 131 6.40 -0.41 -2.32
CA SER A 131 6.11 0.86 -2.99
C SER A 131 6.96 1.05 -4.23
N VAL A 132 6.46 1.79 -5.22
CA VAL A 132 7.23 2.18 -6.40
C VAL A 132 7.98 3.48 -6.11
N GLU A 133 9.29 3.38 -5.93
CA GLU A 133 10.16 4.47 -5.51
C GLU A 133 10.95 5.11 -6.67
N LEU A 134 11.41 6.34 -6.44
CA LEU A 134 12.33 7.09 -7.31
C LEU A 134 13.56 7.53 -6.52
N TRP A 135 14.72 7.73 -7.19
CA TRP A 135 15.92 8.28 -6.56
C TRP A 135 15.68 9.68 -5.96
N GLU A 136 14.90 10.51 -6.63
CA GLU A 136 14.62 11.90 -6.28
C GLU A 136 13.15 12.24 -6.53
N PRO A 137 12.23 11.83 -5.61
CA PRO A 137 10.79 11.95 -5.83
C PRO A 137 10.28 13.41 -5.94
N PHE A 138 11.04 14.38 -5.43
CA PHE A 138 10.72 15.81 -5.47
C PHE A 138 11.64 16.60 -6.40
N GLY A 139 12.22 15.97 -7.42
CA GLY A 139 13.10 16.64 -8.39
C GLY A 139 12.42 17.78 -9.15
N GLU A 140 13.21 18.73 -9.66
CA GLU A 140 12.71 19.92 -10.39
C GLU A 140 11.81 19.60 -11.59
N ALA A 141 12.05 18.42 -12.23
CA ALA A 141 11.26 17.98 -13.39
C ALA A 141 9.76 17.79 -13.10
N TYR A 142 9.40 17.61 -11.83
CA TYR A 142 8.03 17.30 -11.41
C TYR A 142 7.23 18.52 -10.91
N LYS A 143 7.85 19.71 -10.82
CA LYS A 143 7.22 20.88 -10.17
C LYS A 143 6.06 21.52 -10.94
N ASN A 144 5.97 21.31 -12.25
CA ASN A 144 5.05 22.04 -13.11
C ASN A 144 3.77 21.28 -13.51
N ASP A 145 3.70 20.00 -13.26
CA ASP A 145 2.54 19.18 -13.60
C ASP A 145 2.26 18.16 -12.47
N PRO A 146 1.14 18.31 -11.75
CA PRO A 146 0.82 17.42 -10.63
C PRO A 146 0.71 15.95 -11.04
N ARG A 147 0.38 15.66 -12.31
CA ARG A 147 0.29 14.30 -12.83
C ARG A 147 1.61 13.55 -12.78
N LEU A 148 2.73 14.24 -12.89
CA LEU A 148 4.07 13.63 -12.83
C LEU A 148 4.47 13.18 -11.41
N LEU A 149 3.75 13.65 -10.38
CA LEU A 149 3.96 13.28 -8.97
C LEU A 149 3.08 12.11 -8.52
N THR A 150 2.21 11.58 -9.38
CA THR A 150 1.32 10.47 -9.06
C THR A 150 2.04 9.13 -9.06
N LEU A 151 1.54 8.15 -8.32
CA LEU A 151 1.99 6.75 -8.42
C LEU A 151 1.58 6.14 -9.76
N TYR A 152 0.44 6.57 -10.29
CA TYR A 152 0.03 6.18 -11.65
C TYR A 152 1.12 6.48 -12.69
N HIS A 153 1.72 7.68 -12.66
CA HIS A 153 2.81 8.02 -13.58
C HIS A 153 4.00 7.05 -13.45
N ARG A 154 4.37 6.69 -12.22
CA ARG A 154 5.45 5.72 -11.95
C ARG A 154 5.09 4.32 -12.45
N GLN A 155 3.86 3.86 -12.21
CA GLN A 155 3.38 2.56 -12.67
C GLN A 155 3.35 2.47 -14.21
N MET A 156 2.94 3.55 -14.90
CA MET A 156 2.98 3.59 -16.36
C MET A 156 4.40 3.46 -16.92
N GLN A 157 5.40 4.04 -16.25
CA GLN A 157 6.80 3.85 -16.64
C GLN A 157 7.27 2.39 -16.47
N LEU A 158 6.74 1.64 -15.50
CA LEU A 158 7.03 0.22 -15.34
C LEU A 158 6.35 -0.62 -16.43
N ILE A 159 5.11 -0.29 -16.80
CA ILE A 159 4.37 -0.95 -17.87
C ILE A 159 5.07 -0.69 -19.23
N GLU A 160 5.49 0.55 -19.49
CA GLU A 160 6.26 0.88 -20.70
C GLU A 160 7.55 0.07 -20.78
N MET A 161 8.24 -0.11 -19.67
CA MET A 161 9.45 -0.93 -19.60
C MET A 161 9.16 -2.41 -19.85
N GLN A 162 8.04 -2.93 -19.36
CA GLN A 162 7.59 -4.30 -19.60
C GLN A 162 7.24 -4.55 -21.05
N ASN A 163 6.72 -3.53 -21.76
CA ASN A 163 6.37 -3.61 -23.19
C ASN A 163 7.61 -3.45 -24.11
N ASP A 164 8.78 -3.20 -23.57
CA ASP A 164 10.02 -3.21 -24.34
C ASP A 164 10.33 -4.63 -24.84
N ILE A 165 10.84 -4.73 -26.07
CA ILE A 165 11.14 -6.00 -26.78
C ILE A 165 12.01 -6.94 -25.94
N THR A 166 12.84 -6.39 -25.05
CA THR A 166 13.72 -7.15 -24.15
C THR A 166 12.97 -7.86 -23.01
N TRP A 167 11.73 -7.47 -22.74
CA TRP A 167 10.89 -8.01 -21.64
C TRP A 167 9.77 -8.95 -22.11
N ASN A 168 9.70 -9.26 -23.40
CA ASN A 168 8.64 -10.08 -24.03
C ASN A 168 8.58 -11.55 -23.55
N GLN A 169 9.38 -11.94 -22.58
CA GLN A 169 9.28 -13.25 -21.93
C GLN A 169 8.88 -13.03 -20.46
N LYS A 170 7.98 -13.88 -19.96
CA LYS A 170 7.75 -14.03 -18.53
C LYS A 170 9.12 -14.25 -17.86
N GLY A 171 9.65 -13.28 -17.21
CA GLY A 171 10.90 -13.35 -16.48
C GLY A 171 10.67 -13.86 -15.06
N PRO A 172 11.65 -13.70 -14.18
CA PRO A 172 11.48 -13.99 -12.77
C PRO A 172 10.30 -13.18 -12.19
N THR A 173 9.60 -13.76 -11.23
CA THR A 173 8.46 -13.10 -10.59
C THR A 173 8.90 -11.81 -9.91
N ALA A 174 8.21 -10.74 -10.22
CA ALA A 174 8.39 -9.42 -9.64
C ALA A 174 7.06 -8.91 -9.09
N ILE A 175 6.89 -8.93 -7.77
CA ILE A 175 5.67 -8.48 -7.09
C ILE A 175 5.86 -7.03 -6.66
N LEU A 176 5.05 -6.15 -7.21
CA LEU A 176 5.13 -4.71 -6.97
C LEU A 176 4.01 -4.24 -6.05
N ASP A 177 4.31 -3.22 -5.22
CA ASP A 177 3.33 -2.57 -4.34
C ASP A 177 2.58 -3.55 -3.42
N HIS A 178 3.30 -4.49 -2.78
CA HIS A 178 2.67 -5.51 -1.95
C HIS A 178 3.00 -5.35 -0.45
N GLY A 179 2.48 -4.25 0.13
CA GLY A 179 2.36 -4.01 1.56
C GLY A 179 0.94 -4.30 2.06
N CYS A 180 0.47 -3.56 3.05
CA CYS A 180 -0.93 -3.65 3.47
C CYS A 180 -1.82 -2.85 2.49
N ASN A 181 -1.52 -1.60 2.33
CA ASN A 181 -2.03 -0.64 1.37
C ASN A 181 -0.86 0.26 0.91
N PRO A 182 -0.43 0.11 -0.34
CA PRO A 182 -0.91 -0.81 -1.37
C PRO A 182 -0.59 -2.29 -1.05
N GLY A 183 -1.38 -3.19 -1.61
CA GLY A 183 -1.14 -4.62 -1.61
C GLY A 183 -2.31 -5.45 -1.08
N LEU A 184 -2.34 -5.72 0.23
CA LEU A 184 -3.30 -6.64 0.85
C LEU A 184 -4.76 -6.21 0.64
N VAL A 185 -5.03 -4.92 0.55
CA VAL A 185 -6.38 -4.37 0.29
C VAL A 185 -6.94 -4.76 -1.08
N SER A 186 -6.11 -5.02 -2.09
CA SER A 186 -6.57 -5.58 -3.37
C SER A 186 -7.19 -6.98 -3.18
N HIS A 187 -6.60 -7.78 -2.31
CA HIS A 187 -7.16 -9.10 -1.94
C HIS A 187 -8.42 -8.96 -1.10
N PHE A 188 -8.52 -7.91 -0.26
CA PHE A 188 -9.74 -7.61 0.50
C PHE A 188 -10.90 -7.23 -0.42
N VAL A 189 -10.65 -6.48 -1.52
CA VAL A 189 -11.69 -6.18 -2.52
C VAL A 189 -12.24 -7.45 -3.13
N LYS A 190 -11.38 -8.38 -3.56
CA LYS A 190 -11.80 -9.66 -4.13
C LYS A 190 -12.65 -10.47 -3.13
N ARG A 191 -12.21 -10.52 -1.88
CA ARG A 191 -12.94 -11.19 -0.81
C ARG A 191 -14.27 -10.49 -0.50
N ALA A 192 -14.29 -9.17 -0.43
CA ALA A 192 -15.50 -8.39 -0.20
C ALA A 192 -16.58 -8.66 -1.27
N LEU A 193 -16.19 -8.73 -2.54
CA LEU A 193 -17.08 -9.02 -3.65
C LEU A 193 -17.69 -10.43 -3.54
N ILE A 194 -16.88 -11.43 -3.17
CA ILE A 194 -17.37 -12.80 -2.91
C ILE A 194 -18.36 -12.82 -1.75
N ASP A 195 -17.98 -12.23 -0.60
CA ASP A 195 -18.78 -12.26 0.61
C ASP A 195 -20.11 -11.49 0.42
N MET A 196 -20.06 -10.33 -0.24
CA MET A 196 -21.25 -9.53 -0.58
C MET A 196 -22.17 -10.29 -1.53
N ALA A 197 -21.64 -10.95 -2.59
CA ALA A 197 -22.42 -11.76 -3.50
C ALA A 197 -23.09 -12.94 -2.79
N GLN A 198 -22.36 -13.64 -1.94
CA GLN A 198 -22.91 -14.74 -1.13
C GLN A 198 -24.00 -14.26 -0.17
N TYR A 199 -23.82 -13.09 0.43
CA TYR A 199 -24.82 -12.48 1.31
C TYR A 199 -26.09 -12.18 0.53
N VAL A 200 -25.99 -11.52 -0.63
CA VAL A 200 -27.13 -11.18 -1.50
C VAL A 200 -27.89 -12.44 -1.92
N LEU A 201 -27.19 -13.50 -2.31
CA LEU A 201 -27.81 -14.76 -2.75
C LEU A 201 -28.51 -15.54 -1.62
N LYS A 202 -28.02 -15.40 -0.38
CA LYS A 202 -28.56 -16.13 0.79
C LYS A 202 -29.64 -15.41 1.57
N GLN A 203 -29.69 -14.07 1.46
CA GLN A 203 -30.58 -13.25 2.29
C GLN A 203 -32.00 -13.28 1.79
N LYS A 204 -32.92 -13.85 2.58
CA LYS A 204 -34.35 -14.02 2.22
C LYS A 204 -35.12 -12.72 1.96
N GLY A 205 -34.64 -11.58 2.50
CA GLY A 205 -35.29 -10.26 2.34
C GLY A 205 -34.88 -9.51 1.08
N ILE A 206 -33.82 -9.97 0.38
CA ILE A 206 -33.35 -9.34 -0.84
C ILE A 206 -34.07 -9.97 -2.04
N GLN A 207 -34.80 -9.14 -2.80
CA GLN A 207 -35.42 -9.55 -4.05
C GLN A 207 -34.43 -9.36 -5.20
N ILE A 208 -34.02 -10.47 -5.81
CA ILE A 208 -33.19 -10.50 -7.01
C ILE A 208 -33.97 -11.18 -8.14
N VAL A 209 -33.91 -10.60 -9.33
CA VAL A 209 -34.54 -11.17 -10.53
C VAL A 209 -33.77 -12.45 -10.92
N ASP A 210 -34.48 -13.52 -11.32
CA ASP A 210 -33.90 -14.84 -11.62
C ASP A 210 -32.73 -14.75 -12.63
N SER A 211 -32.85 -13.92 -13.66
CA SER A 211 -31.77 -13.72 -14.65
C SER A 211 -30.53 -13.11 -14.07
N GLU A 212 -30.67 -12.16 -13.12
CA GLU A 212 -29.54 -11.52 -12.42
C GLU A 212 -28.92 -12.46 -11.40
N LYS A 213 -29.77 -13.24 -10.71
CA LYS A 213 -29.33 -14.28 -9.79
C LYS A 213 -28.42 -15.30 -10.49
N ILE A 214 -28.84 -15.82 -11.64
CA ILE A 214 -28.05 -16.77 -12.43
C ILE A 214 -26.70 -16.16 -12.87
N LYS A 215 -26.70 -14.88 -13.31
CA LYS A 215 -25.46 -14.19 -13.67
C LYS A 215 -24.52 -14.05 -12.47
N LEU A 216 -25.06 -13.66 -11.31
CA LEU A 216 -24.27 -13.49 -10.09
C LEU A 216 -23.71 -14.82 -9.58
N GLU A 217 -24.50 -15.92 -9.63
CA GLU A 217 -24.07 -17.27 -9.29
C GLU A 217 -22.93 -17.75 -10.22
N ASN A 218 -23.06 -17.48 -11.52
CA ASN A 218 -22.03 -17.82 -12.50
C ASN A 218 -20.74 -17.05 -12.28
N ALA A 219 -20.81 -15.73 -12.12
CA ALA A 219 -19.64 -14.87 -11.82
C ALA A 219 -18.96 -15.29 -10.52
N LEU A 220 -19.73 -15.64 -9.49
CA LEU A 220 -19.19 -16.13 -8.21
C LEU A 220 -18.47 -17.48 -8.38
N LYS A 221 -19.03 -18.39 -9.18
CA LYS A 221 -18.45 -19.72 -9.43
C LYS A 221 -17.09 -19.65 -10.12
N VAL A 222 -16.91 -18.72 -11.07
CA VAL A 222 -15.64 -18.57 -11.81
C VAL A 222 -14.74 -17.48 -11.24
N LYS A 223 -15.16 -16.82 -10.15
CA LYS A 223 -14.45 -15.70 -9.52
C LYS A 223 -14.19 -14.53 -10.48
N ASP A 224 -15.20 -14.19 -11.30
CA ASP A 224 -15.16 -13.04 -12.19
C ASP A 224 -15.42 -11.76 -11.38
N TYR A 225 -14.37 -11.22 -10.78
CA TYR A 225 -14.46 -10.07 -9.89
C TYR A 225 -14.98 -8.79 -10.58
N PRO A 226 -14.59 -8.45 -11.82
CA PRO A 226 -15.20 -7.36 -12.57
C PRO A 226 -16.72 -7.53 -12.72
N GLN A 227 -17.19 -8.72 -13.13
CA GLN A 227 -18.62 -8.99 -13.25
C GLN A 227 -19.33 -8.98 -11.90
N LEU A 228 -18.69 -9.48 -10.82
CA LEU A 228 -19.25 -9.39 -9.47
C LEU A 228 -19.47 -7.92 -9.07
N ALA A 229 -18.46 -7.06 -9.26
CA ALA A 229 -18.55 -5.65 -8.92
C ALA A 229 -19.67 -4.95 -9.70
N TYR A 230 -19.77 -5.22 -11.00
CA TYR A 230 -20.80 -4.67 -11.89
C TYR A 230 -22.22 -5.13 -11.50
N LEU A 231 -22.42 -6.44 -11.33
CA LEU A 231 -23.73 -7.03 -11.00
C LEU A 231 -24.20 -6.63 -9.60
N LEU A 232 -23.28 -6.48 -8.65
CA LEU A 232 -23.58 -5.96 -7.31
C LEU A 232 -23.84 -4.45 -7.31
N GLY A 233 -23.48 -3.73 -8.38
CA GLY A 233 -23.68 -2.29 -8.54
C GLY A 233 -22.72 -1.43 -7.75
N VAL A 234 -21.52 -1.93 -7.47
CA VAL A 234 -20.47 -1.17 -6.77
C VAL A 234 -20.07 0.04 -7.61
N LYS A 235 -20.15 1.23 -7.05
CA LYS A 235 -19.80 2.49 -7.72
C LYS A 235 -18.47 3.03 -7.24
N THR A 236 -18.29 3.07 -5.92
CA THR A 236 -17.09 3.64 -5.29
C THR A 236 -16.50 2.64 -4.30
N ILE A 237 -15.19 2.55 -4.27
CA ILE A 237 -14.42 1.73 -3.32
C ILE A 237 -13.49 2.66 -2.57
N HIS A 238 -13.64 2.74 -1.24
CA HIS A 238 -12.65 3.36 -0.39
C HIS A 238 -11.73 2.28 0.17
N ILE A 239 -10.43 2.51 0.08
CA ILE A 239 -9.51 1.92 1.03
C ILE A 239 -9.69 2.74 2.29
N SER A 240 -10.38 2.20 3.29
CA SER A 240 -10.73 2.94 4.50
C SER A 240 -9.90 2.46 5.67
N GLU A 241 -9.22 3.41 6.32
CA GLU A 241 -8.32 3.09 7.42
C GLU A 241 -8.43 4.11 8.54
N ARG A 242 -8.43 3.59 9.76
CA ARG A 242 -8.34 4.36 10.99
C ARG A 242 -7.32 3.75 11.93
N ASP A 243 -6.26 4.48 12.22
CA ASP A 243 -5.28 4.14 13.24
C ASP A 243 -5.60 4.90 14.53
N THR A 244 -5.88 4.15 15.61
CA THR A 244 -6.17 4.69 16.94
C THR A 244 -5.08 4.37 17.94
N GLN A 245 -3.91 3.90 17.51
CA GLN A 245 -2.82 3.55 18.41
C GLN A 245 -2.33 4.75 19.21
N LEU A 246 -2.26 4.57 20.52
CA LEU A 246 -1.89 5.58 21.50
C LEU A 246 -0.48 5.34 22.01
N THR A 247 0.30 6.40 22.10
CA THR A 247 1.65 6.35 22.68
C THR A 247 1.66 6.84 24.12
N LYS A 248 2.51 6.23 24.95
CA LYS A 248 2.77 6.64 26.32
C LYS A 248 3.32 8.07 26.39
N ASP A 249 4.25 8.39 25.49
CA ASP A 249 4.88 9.70 25.41
C ASP A 249 4.18 10.55 24.33
N PRO A 250 3.57 11.69 24.67
CA PRO A 250 2.91 12.53 23.68
C PRO A 250 3.91 13.09 22.66
N LYS A 251 3.39 13.44 21.48
CA LYS A 251 4.16 14.15 20.47
C LYS A 251 4.71 15.46 21.02
N LYS A 252 5.99 15.74 20.77
CA LYS A 252 6.65 16.98 21.19
C LYS A 252 6.71 17.99 20.02
N VAL A 253 6.89 19.26 20.33
CA VAL A 253 7.16 20.30 19.34
C VAL A 253 8.45 19.95 18.57
N ASN A 254 8.49 20.24 17.27
CA ASN A 254 9.57 19.88 16.36
C ASN A 254 9.83 18.37 16.24
N GLU A 255 8.80 17.56 16.49
CA GLU A 255 8.83 16.12 16.32
C GLU A 255 7.74 15.68 15.34
N PHE A 256 8.08 14.84 14.35
CA PHE A 256 7.08 14.14 13.55
C PHE A 256 6.94 12.71 14.09
N VAL A 257 5.71 12.30 14.33
CA VAL A 257 5.38 11.00 14.92
C VAL A 257 4.44 10.26 13.98
N ASN A 258 4.70 8.98 13.72
CA ASN A 258 3.81 8.10 12.93
C ASN A 258 4.01 6.64 13.34
N THR A 259 3.09 5.76 12.98
CA THR A 259 3.15 4.30 13.23
C THR A 259 3.96 3.54 12.19
N TRP A 260 4.27 4.16 11.05
CA TRP A 260 5.07 3.61 9.96
C TRP A 260 6.03 4.66 9.40
N SER A 261 6.69 4.43 8.26
CA SER A 261 7.70 5.33 7.69
C SER A 261 7.22 6.78 7.61
N ILE A 262 7.93 7.69 8.27
CA ILE A 262 7.59 9.12 8.26
C ILE A 262 7.92 9.74 6.91
N GLU A 263 9.06 9.39 6.33
CA GLU A 263 9.48 9.90 5.04
C GLU A 263 8.53 9.43 3.92
N GLY A 264 8.13 8.15 3.96
CA GLY A 264 7.11 7.61 3.05
C GLY A 264 5.77 8.34 3.21
N PHE A 265 5.30 8.53 4.45
CA PHE A 265 4.05 9.23 4.72
C PHE A 265 4.07 10.68 4.23
N VAL A 266 5.18 11.40 4.44
CA VAL A 266 5.33 12.78 3.95
C VAL A 266 5.37 12.81 2.42
N GLU A 267 6.02 11.86 1.78
CA GLU A 267 6.08 11.78 0.33
C GLU A 267 4.69 11.50 -0.28
N GLU A 268 3.96 10.54 0.26
CA GLU A 268 2.62 10.19 -0.20
C GLU A 268 1.62 11.32 0.07
N GLY A 269 1.67 11.89 1.26
CA GLY A 269 0.73 12.92 1.71
C GLY A 269 0.96 14.29 1.07
N ALA A 270 2.22 14.68 0.81
CA ALA A 270 2.55 15.93 0.14
C ALA A 270 2.39 15.87 -1.39
N ALA A 271 2.20 14.69 -1.96
CA ALA A 271 1.86 14.52 -3.37
C ALA A 271 0.39 14.89 -3.64
N PRO A 272 0.02 15.14 -4.91
CA PRO A 272 -1.37 15.32 -5.32
C PRO A 272 -2.26 14.17 -4.86
N ALA A 273 -3.47 14.46 -4.39
CA ALA A 273 -4.49 13.44 -4.20
C ALA A 273 -4.76 12.75 -5.53
N GLU A 274 -4.78 11.41 -5.53
CA GLU A 274 -4.95 10.63 -6.75
C GLU A 274 -6.00 9.54 -6.56
N MET A 275 -6.74 9.24 -7.62
CA MET A 275 -7.82 8.26 -7.56
C MET A 275 -8.10 7.62 -8.93
N GLY A 276 -8.57 6.38 -8.91
CA GLY A 276 -9.22 5.76 -10.06
C GLY A 276 -10.57 6.41 -10.30
N TRP A 277 -10.87 6.78 -11.55
CA TRP A 277 -12.06 7.54 -11.91
C TRP A 277 -13.14 6.66 -12.51
N GLY A 278 -14.27 6.55 -11.82
CA GLY A 278 -15.38 5.66 -12.16
C GLY A 278 -16.26 6.18 -13.30
N THR A 279 -16.97 5.27 -13.97
CA THR A 279 -17.88 5.60 -15.09
C THR A 279 -19.15 6.31 -14.63
N HIS A 280 -19.48 6.27 -13.35
CA HIS A 280 -20.65 6.95 -12.77
C HIS A 280 -20.38 8.41 -12.38
N GLU A 281 -19.11 8.83 -12.39
CA GLU A 281 -18.71 10.19 -12.03
C GLU A 281 -19.14 11.21 -13.07
N LYS A 282 -19.90 12.22 -12.65
CA LYS A 282 -20.43 13.30 -13.50
C LYS A 282 -19.94 14.66 -13.06
N ASN A 283 -19.70 14.84 -11.76
CA ASN A 283 -19.30 16.10 -11.16
C ASN A 283 -17.79 16.11 -10.98
N LEU A 284 -17.11 17.08 -11.60
CA LEU A 284 -15.68 17.22 -11.51
C LEU A 284 -15.29 18.05 -10.27
N PRO A 285 -14.42 17.54 -9.39
CA PRO A 285 -13.90 18.35 -8.29
C PRO A 285 -13.00 19.47 -8.81
N ASN A 286 -12.89 20.54 -8.02
CA ASN A 286 -12.01 21.66 -8.36
C ASN A 286 -10.55 21.21 -8.46
N GLY A 287 -9.85 21.71 -9.49
CA GLY A 287 -8.42 21.40 -9.69
C GLY A 287 -8.12 19.97 -10.13
N ILE A 288 -9.06 19.28 -10.75
CA ILE A 288 -8.86 17.94 -11.29
C ILE A 288 -7.97 17.96 -12.55
N TYR A 289 -7.08 16.99 -12.63
CA TYR A 289 -6.23 16.72 -13.79
C TYR A 289 -6.42 15.27 -14.23
N PHE A 290 -6.75 15.08 -15.51
CA PHE A 290 -6.84 13.76 -16.14
C PHE A 290 -5.48 13.34 -16.72
N HIS A 291 -5.09 12.11 -16.46
CA HIS A 291 -3.95 11.53 -17.15
C HIS A 291 -4.31 11.22 -18.60
N LYS A 292 -3.45 11.65 -19.54
CA LYS A 292 -3.58 11.32 -20.95
C LYS A 292 -2.90 9.98 -21.19
N GLN A 293 -3.65 8.99 -21.63
CA GLN A 293 -3.12 7.65 -21.91
C GLN A 293 -2.98 7.40 -23.42
N LYS A 294 -1.96 6.64 -23.78
CA LYS A 294 -1.83 6.02 -25.10
C LYS A 294 -2.72 4.78 -25.26
N GLU A 295 -3.17 4.17 -24.15
CA GLU A 295 -3.81 2.85 -24.12
C GLU A 295 -5.33 2.88 -23.82
N GLY A 296 -6.01 3.99 -24.06
CA GLY A 296 -7.45 4.08 -23.90
C GLY A 296 -7.93 5.23 -23.00
N PRO A 297 -9.23 5.29 -22.67
CA PRO A 297 -9.79 6.37 -21.88
C PRO A 297 -9.13 6.45 -20.52
N CYS A 298 -8.83 7.67 -20.12
CA CYS A 298 -8.18 7.96 -18.85
C CYS A 298 -9.00 7.43 -17.66
N ASN A 299 -8.44 6.53 -16.90
CA ASN A 299 -9.05 5.94 -15.71
C ASN A 299 -8.44 6.45 -14.42
N GLN A 300 -7.51 7.39 -14.49
CA GLN A 300 -6.83 7.94 -13.32
C GLN A 300 -6.84 9.45 -13.38
N VAL A 301 -7.11 10.05 -12.24
CA VAL A 301 -7.09 11.49 -12.05
C VAL A 301 -6.29 11.85 -10.82
N CYS A 302 -5.80 13.08 -10.79
CA CYS A 302 -5.26 13.67 -9.57
C CYS A 302 -5.82 15.09 -9.38
N LEU A 303 -5.72 15.60 -8.16
CA LEU A 303 -6.10 16.97 -7.83
C LEU A 303 -4.85 17.87 -7.74
N ALA A 304 -5.02 19.16 -7.98
CA ALA A 304 -3.96 20.14 -7.67
C ALA A 304 -3.64 20.17 -6.17
N THR A 305 -4.58 19.73 -5.34
CA THR A 305 -4.46 19.71 -3.88
C THR A 305 -3.72 18.46 -3.43
N ASN A 306 -2.82 18.61 -2.45
CA ASN A 306 -2.11 17.46 -1.85
C ASN A 306 -3.05 16.55 -1.09
N GLY A 307 -2.70 15.28 -0.99
CA GLY A 307 -3.49 14.26 -0.28
C GLY A 307 -3.82 14.64 1.16
N ILE A 308 -2.86 15.18 1.92
CA ILE A 308 -3.08 15.64 3.31
C ILE A 308 -3.99 16.86 3.44
N ASN A 309 -4.37 17.48 2.34
CA ASN A 309 -5.32 18.62 2.30
C ASN A 309 -6.64 18.24 1.61
N THR A 310 -6.79 16.99 1.17
CA THR A 310 -8.01 16.48 0.53
C THR A 310 -8.67 15.49 1.46
N TRP A 311 -9.84 15.83 2.00
CA TRP A 311 -10.53 15.04 3.01
C TRP A 311 -11.86 14.54 2.48
N VAL A 312 -12.19 13.29 2.83
CA VAL A 312 -13.45 12.65 2.46
C VAL A 312 -14.07 11.96 3.68
N ARG A 313 -15.38 11.91 3.70
CA ARG A 313 -16.11 11.06 4.64
C ARG A 313 -15.98 9.60 4.21
N SER A 314 -15.75 8.73 5.19
CA SER A 314 -15.69 7.28 5.00
C SER A 314 -16.15 6.55 6.26
N TRP A 315 -15.99 5.23 6.28
CA TRP A 315 -16.45 4.42 7.41
C TRP A 315 -15.52 3.22 7.64
N VAL A 316 -15.33 2.88 8.90
CA VAL A 316 -14.66 1.67 9.39
C VAL A 316 -15.55 1.01 10.46
N PRO A 317 -15.29 -0.23 10.92
CA PRO A 317 -16.14 -0.91 11.90
C PRO A 317 -16.42 -0.14 13.20
N SER A 318 -15.50 0.72 13.64
CA SER A 318 -15.69 1.59 14.81
C SER A 318 -16.54 2.83 14.55
N GLY A 319 -16.88 3.15 13.29
CA GLY A 319 -17.79 4.24 12.92
C GLY A 319 -17.36 5.08 11.72
N GLU A 320 -18.02 6.21 11.54
CA GLU A 320 -17.70 7.18 10.49
C GLU A 320 -16.36 7.86 10.76
N ILE A 321 -15.59 8.08 9.71
CA ILE A 321 -14.30 8.79 9.74
C ILE A 321 -14.27 9.89 8.68
N ILE A 322 -13.39 10.85 8.91
CA ILE A 322 -12.93 11.81 7.89
C ILE A 322 -11.49 11.43 7.57
N GLY A 323 -11.25 10.91 6.37
CA GLY A 323 -9.96 10.42 5.94
C GLY A 323 -9.32 11.25 4.85
N MET A 324 -8.00 11.27 4.80
CA MET A 324 -7.21 11.91 3.75
C MET A 324 -7.18 11.05 2.49
N VAL A 325 -7.23 11.70 1.32
CA VAL A 325 -7.07 11.06 0.02
C VAL A 325 -5.60 11.15 -0.38
N ILE A 326 -4.74 10.43 0.33
CA ILE A 326 -3.33 10.34 -0.06
C ILE A 326 -3.14 9.39 -1.24
N ARG A 327 -2.10 9.58 -2.03
CA ARG A 327 -1.86 8.77 -3.21
C ARG A 327 -1.47 7.33 -2.85
N HIS A 328 -2.06 6.37 -3.56
CA HIS A 328 -1.77 4.95 -3.40
C HIS A 328 -1.92 4.19 -4.71
N GLY A 329 -1.04 3.20 -4.96
CA GLY A 329 -0.97 2.46 -6.23
C GLY A 329 -2.22 1.64 -6.52
N GLU A 330 -2.90 1.13 -5.49
CA GLU A 330 -4.12 0.35 -5.62
C GLU A 330 -5.32 1.14 -6.16
N ALA A 331 -5.32 2.48 -6.03
CA ALA A 331 -6.37 3.30 -6.65
C ALA A 331 -6.43 3.05 -8.16
N TYR A 332 -5.26 2.92 -8.81
CA TYR A 332 -5.17 2.52 -10.20
C TYR A 332 -5.37 1.01 -10.40
N GLY A 333 -4.66 0.18 -9.63
CA GLY A 333 -4.68 -1.27 -9.77
C GLY A 333 -6.10 -1.84 -9.70
N ILE A 334 -6.81 -1.57 -8.61
CA ILE A 334 -8.20 -2.04 -8.39
C ILE A 334 -9.14 -1.47 -9.46
N SER A 335 -9.05 -0.17 -9.74
CA SER A 335 -9.92 0.48 -10.74
C SER A 335 -9.73 -0.13 -12.14
N LYS A 336 -8.48 -0.35 -12.55
CA LYS A 336 -8.13 -1.02 -13.81
C LYS A 336 -8.63 -2.47 -13.84
N TYR A 337 -8.34 -3.22 -12.78
CA TYR A 337 -8.67 -4.64 -12.67
C TYR A 337 -10.18 -4.89 -12.78
N LEU A 338 -11.01 -4.03 -12.16
CA LEU A 338 -12.46 -4.16 -12.18
C LEU A 338 -13.14 -3.52 -13.40
N THR A 339 -12.37 -2.99 -14.36
CA THR A 339 -12.91 -2.37 -15.57
C THR A 339 -13.49 -3.42 -16.53
N ILE A 340 -14.74 -3.22 -16.95
CA ILE A 340 -15.39 -3.99 -18.02
C ILE A 340 -15.50 -3.13 -19.25
N ARG A 341 -15.09 -3.68 -20.41
CA ARG A 341 -15.16 -3.05 -21.72
C ARG A 341 -16.31 -3.64 -22.53
N ASN A 342 -16.88 -2.82 -23.44
CA ASN A 342 -17.86 -3.31 -24.41
C ASN A 342 -17.17 -4.18 -25.46
N GLU A 343 -17.61 -5.42 -25.60
CA GLU A 343 -17.05 -6.37 -26.58
C GLU A 343 -17.36 -5.99 -28.04
N ASP A 344 -18.42 -5.19 -28.26
CA ASP A 344 -18.88 -4.78 -29.59
C ASP A 344 -18.10 -3.58 -30.19
N ASP A 345 -17.22 -2.94 -29.43
CA ASP A 345 -16.42 -1.82 -29.91
C ASP A 345 -15.10 -2.28 -30.52
N ASN A 346 -14.99 -2.26 -31.84
CA ASN A 346 -13.78 -2.60 -32.60
C ASN A 346 -12.54 -1.78 -32.22
N ASN A 347 -12.69 -0.66 -31.49
CA ASN A 347 -11.61 0.18 -31.00
C ASN A 347 -11.21 -0.12 -29.55
N ASN A 348 -11.91 -1.01 -28.86
CA ASN A 348 -11.66 -1.41 -27.45
C ASN A 348 -11.61 -0.22 -26.45
N ASN A 349 -12.23 0.92 -26.81
CA ASN A 349 -12.17 2.18 -26.08
C ASN A 349 -13.42 2.49 -25.24
N ASP A 350 -14.55 1.79 -25.51
CA ASP A 350 -15.78 2.01 -24.78
C ASP A 350 -15.81 1.20 -23.47
N ILE A 351 -15.85 1.91 -22.35
CA ILE A 351 -15.85 1.32 -21.01
C ILE A 351 -17.31 1.25 -20.52
N LEU A 352 -17.80 0.02 -20.34
CA LEU A 352 -19.11 -0.24 -19.79
C LEU A 352 -19.18 0.09 -18.28
N TYR A 353 -18.15 -0.32 -17.55
CA TYR A 353 -18.14 -0.17 -16.10
C TYR A 353 -16.71 -0.03 -15.56
N ARG A 354 -16.57 0.84 -14.58
CA ARG A 354 -15.40 1.00 -13.73
C ARG A 354 -15.79 1.71 -12.44
N PRO A 355 -15.36 1.24 -11.24
CA PRO A 355 -15.61 1.96 -10.00
C PRO A 355 -14.62 3.12 -9.82
N THR A 356 -15.04 4.15 -9.05
CA THR A 356 -14.10 5.09 -8.43
C THR A 356 -13.36 4.39 -7.30
N VAL A 357 -12.04 4.57 -7.21
CA VAL A 357 -11.22 3.98 -6.13
C VAL A 357 -10.29 5.02 -5.55
N HIS A 358 -10.30 5.20 -4.24
CA HIS A 358 -9.36 6.08 -3.55
C HIS A 358 -9.14 5.68 -2.09
N TYR A 359 -8.09 6.22 -1.51
CA TYR A 359 -7.82 6.05 -0.08
C TYR A 359 -8.65 7.04 0.76
N ALA A 360 -8.98 6.63 1.97
CA ALA A 360 -9.57 7.45 3.02
C ALA A 360 -8.89 7.11 4.34
N TYR A 361 -7.79 7.78 4.63
CA TYR A 361 -6.87 7.48 5.72
C TYR A 361 -7.00 8.46 6.88
N LEU A 362 -7.31 7.94 8.05
CA LEU A 362 -7.26 8.68 9.31
C LEU A 362 -6.15 8.10 10.21
N PRO A 363 -4.93 8.67 10.18
CA PRO A 363 -3.82 8.21 11.03
C PRO A 363 -4.06 8.57 12.50
N THR A 364 -3.12 8.16 13.36
CA THR A 364 -3.18 8.48 14.80
C THR A 364 -3.27 9.98 15.06
N ASP A 365 -3.88 10.37 16.19
CA ASP A 365 -3.96 11.78 16.62
C ASP A 365 -2.58 12.45 16.69
N SER A 366 -1.57 11.67 17.09
CA SER A 366 -0.17 12.13 17.13
C SER A 366 0.38 12.43 15.73
N ALA A 367 0.03 11.62 14.74
CA ALA A 367 0.40 11.84 13.35
C ALA A 367 -0.34 13.04 12.75
N ILE A 368 -1.65 13.19 13.03
CA ILE A 368 -2.42 14.39 12.64
C ILE A 368 -1.79 15.65 13.20
N SER A 369 -1.43 15.65 14.49
CA SER A 369 -0.74 16.80 15.11
C SER A 369 0.62 17.09 14.45
N SER A 370 1.32 16.05 14.01
CA SER A 370 2.60 16.17 13.27
C SER A 370 2.41 16.78 11.88
N LEU A 371 1.35 16.38 11.17
CA LEU A 371 0.98 16.95 9.87
C LEU A 371 0.58 18.43 9.97
N ILE A 372 -0.14 18.82 11.03
CA ILE A 372 -0.51 20.22 11.26
C ILE A 372 0.77 21.07 11.44
N GLU A 373 1.73 20.60 12.25
CA GLU A 373 3.01 21.29 12.44
C GLU A 373 3.85 21.30 11.15
N PHE A 374 3.86 20.21 10.39
CA PHE A 374 4.52 20.13 9.07
C PHE A 374 3.97 21.19 8.09
N ARG A 375 2.65 21.33 8.03
CA ARG A 375 2.00 22.39 7.21
C ARG A 375 2.38 23.79 7.69
N MET A 376 2.40 24.04 9.01
CA MET A 376 2.82 25.32 9.59
C MET A 376 4.28 25.67 9.27
N HIS A 377 5.13 24.67 9.10
CA HIS A 377 6.53 24.81 8.68
C HIS A 377 6.70 24.85 7.15
N ASN A 378 5.67 25.21 6.39
CA ASN A 378 5.69 25.26 4.92
C ASN A 378 6.18 23.93 4.28
N TYR A 379 5.69 22.81 4.81
CA TYR A 379 6.05 21.44 4.37
C TYR A 379 7.54 21.13 4.55
N GLN A 380 8.20 21.74 5.51
CA GLN A 380 9.52 21.32 5.97
C GLN A 380 9.39 20.31 7.09
N LEU A 381 10.02 19.14 6.90
CA LEU A 381 9.97 18.05 7.87
C LEU A 381 10.61 18.47 9.20
N GLN A 382 9.99 18.10 10.29
CA GLN A 382 10.48 18.33 11.63
C GLN A 382 11.86 17.68 11.85
N PRO A 383 12.74 18.27 12.65
CA PRO A 383 14.09 17.76 12.86
C PRO A 383 14.15 16.44 13.63
N LYS A 384 13.10 16.12 14.41
CA LYS A 384 12.96 14.84 15.11
C LYS A 384 11.93 13.98 14.44
N LEU A 385 12.26 12.71 14.17
CA LEU A 385 11.38 11.71 13.59
C LEU A 385 11.26 10.55 14.58
N ARG A 386 10.03 10.19 14.97
CA ARG A 386 9.77 9.07 15.87
C ARG A 386 8.69 8.15 15.31
N ILE A 387 9.11 6.96 14.93
CA ILE A 387 8.18 5.89 14.56
C ILE A 387 7.70 5.22 15.86
N LEU A 388 6.38 5.21 16.03
CA LEU A 388 5.72 4.63 17.18
C LEU A 388 5.82 3.11 17.14
N ASN A 389 6.39 2.51 18.16
CA ASN A 389 6.55 1.07 18.25
C ASN A 389 6.41 0.57 19.72
N ASP A 390 7.52 0.45 20.44
CA ASP A 390 7.52 -0.04 21.82
C ASP A 390 6.77 0.88 22.79
N ASP A 391 6.64 2.14 22.46
CA ASP A 391 5.96 3.18 23.23
C ASP A 391 4.43 3.23 23.00
N VAL A 392 3.91 2.47 22.03
CA VAL A 392 2.46 2.29 21.88
C VAL A 392 1.91 1.48 23.05
N ILE A 393 0.86 1.98 23.70
CA ILE A 393 0.30 1.37 24.90
C ILE A 393 -1.11 0.80 24.71
N ASP A 394 -1.86 1.32 23.73
CA ASP A 394 -3.24 0.93 23.44
C ASP A 394 -3.63 1.31 22.03
N GLY A 395 -4.85 0.92 21.61
CA GLY A 395 -5.42 1.24 20.32
C GLY A 395 -5.28 0.12 19.29
N ALA A 396 -5.83 0.38 18.12
CA ALA A 396 -5.90 -0.59 17.03
C ALA A 396 -5.72 0.12 15.68
N ASP A 397 -5.36 -0.64 14.67
CA ASP A 397 -5.42 -0.23 13.28
C ASP A 397 -6.54 -1.01 12.57
N GLU A 398 -7.53 -0.26 12.07
CA GLU A 398 -8.66 -0.76 11.30
C GLU A 398 -8.40 -0.44 9.83
N VAL A 399 -7.94 -1.41 9.05
CA VAL A 399 -7.66 -1.24 7.62
C VAL A 399 -8.47 -2.22 6.79
N GLY A 400 -9.16 -1.69 5.79
CA GLY A 400 -10.02 -2.50 4.94
C GLY A 400 -10.51 -1.76 3.70
N VAL A 401 -11.48 -2.37 3.04
CA VAL A 401 -12.13 -1.82 1.86
C VAL A 401 -13.62 -1.64 2.12
N LEU A 402 -14.13 -0.49 1.74
CA LEU A 402 -15.54 -0.13 1.82
C LEU A 402 -16.11 -0.02 0.41
N LEU A 403 -16.90 -1.02 0.00
CA LEU A 403 -17.60 -1.06 -1.28
C LEU A 403 -18.93 -0.31 -1.15
N LEU A 404 -19.20 0.64 -2.03
CA LEU A 404 -20.29 1.59 -1.93
C LEU A 404 -21.15 1.64 -3.21
N GLY A 405 -22.43 1.93 -3.06
CA GLY A 405 -23.36 2.14 -4.17
C GLY A 405 -24.06 0.89 -4.66
N GLY A 406 -23.90 -0.24 -3.98
CA GLY A 406 -24.47 -1.52 -4.40
C GLY A 406 -26.00 -1.51 -4.52
N HIS A 407 -26.53 -2.25 -5.49
CA HIS A 407 -27.97 -2.34 -5.77
C HIS A 407 -28.76 -3.02 -4.64
N TYR A 408 -28.16 -4.01 -4.00
CA TYR A 408 -28.80 -4.84 -2.98
C TYR A 408 -28.33 -4.53 -1.57
N VAL A 409 -27.09 -4.08 -1.43
CA VAL A 409 -26.45 -3.67 -0.19
C VAL A 409 -25.68 -2.40 -0.47
N SER A 410 -26.11 -1.29 0.11
CA SER A 410 -25.57 0.04 -0.21
C SER A 410 -24.11 0.24 0.20
N ALA A 411 -23.67 -0.46 1.24
CA ALA A 411 -22.27 -0.43 1.70
C ALA A 411 -21.86 -1.78 2.31
N TRP A 412 -20.64 -2.21 2.01
CA TRP A 412 -20.02 -3.44 2.53
C TRP A 412 -18.58 -3.19 2.91
N TRP A 413 -18.19 -3.52 4.14
CA TRP A 413 -16.80 -3.38 4.59
C TRP A 413 -16.14 -4.74 4.82
N THR A 414 -14.90 -4.89 4.36
CA THR A 414 -14.09 -6.09 4.56
C THR A 414 -12.66 -5.70 4.91
N GLY A 415 -12.15 -6.24 6.01
CA GLY A 415 -10.78 -5.91 6.43
C GLY A 415 -10.39 -6.45 7.79
N SER A 416 -9.31 -5.92 8.28
CA SER A 416 -8.61 -6.25 9.52
C SER A 416 -8.88 -5.22 10.59
N VAL A 417 -9.16 -5.68 11.81
CA VAL A 417 -9.13 -4.88 13.03
C VAL A 417 -8.10 -5.50 13.95
N LEU A 418 -6.93 -4.89 14.03
CA LEU A 418 -5.80 -5.42 14.80
C LEU A 418 -5.41 -4.47 15.92
N ASP A 419 -5.64 -4.87 17.18
CA ASP A 419 -5.20 -4.11 18.32
C ASP A 419 -3.73 -4.39 18.69
N ILE A 420 -3.09 -3.45 19.39
CA ILE A 420 -1.66 -3.52 19.76
C ILE A 420 -1.33 -4.73 20.63
N HIS A 421 -2.25 -5.18 21.49
CA HIS A 421 -2.00 -6.31 22.40
C HIS A 421 -2.03 -7.62 21.61
N GLN A 422 -2.96 -7.76 20.65
CA GLN A 422 -2.99 -8.89 19.73
C GLN A 422 -1.75 -8.89 18.82
N ALA A 423 -1.38 -7.73 18.27
CA ALA A 423 -0.18 -7.61 17.43
C ALA A 423 1.08 -8.06 18.16
N ARG A 424 1.29 -7.61 19.39
CA ARG A 424 2.45 -7.99 20.22
C ARG A 424 2.42 -9.43 20.71
N LYS A 425 1.23 -10.01 20.91
CA LYS A 425 1.08 -11.43 21.24
C LYS A 425 1.47 -12.32 20.07
N LEU A 426 1.11 -11.90 18.86
CA LEU A 426 1.45 -12.61 17.61
C LEU A 426 2.93 -12.44 17.28
N VAL A 427 3.43 -11.21 17.30
CA VAL A 427 4.82 -10.87 16.97
C VAL A 427 5.34 -9.80 17.92
N PRO A 428 6.10 -10.17 18.95
CA PRO A 428 6.68 -9.22 19.92
C PRO A 428 7.47 -8.10 19.21
N GLY A 429 7.31 -6.87 19.68
CA GLY A 429 8.00 -5.70 19.16
C GLY A 429 7.38 -5.07 17.92
N GLN A 430 6.22 -5.55 17.46
CA GLN A 430 5.45 -4.93 16.38
C GLN A 430 4.36 -4.00 16.93
N ASN A 431 4.01 -2.95 16.15
CA ASN A 431 2.74 -2.28 16.29
C ASN A 431 1.71 -2.93 15.33
N ALA A 432 0.44 -2.51 15.39
CA ALA A 432 -0.61 -3.11 14.57
C ALA A 432 -0.36 -2.87 13.07
N THR A 433 -0.10 -1.63 12.67
CA THR A 433 0.12 -1.22 11.28
C THR A 433 1.31 -1.96 10.65
N THR A 434 2.45 -2.00 11.35
CA THR A 434 3.64 -2.67 10.81
C THR A 434 3.49 -4.19 10.73
N LEU A 435 2.69 -4.82 11.60
CA LEU A 435 2.41 -6.25 11.49
C LEU A 435 1.56 -6.58 10.27
N GLN A 436 0.54 -5.76 9.94
CA GLN A 436 -0.29 -5.94 8.75
C GLN A 436 0.55 -5.84 7.47
N VAL A 437 1.47 -4.88 7.39
CA VAL A 437 2.43 -4.76 6.26
C VAL A 437 3.37 -5.97 6.21
N ALA A 438 3.90 -6.37 7.36
CA ALA A 438 4.87 -7.45 7.46
C ALA A 438 4.33 -8.80 6.99
N ILE A 439 3.10 -9.13 7.40
CA ILE A 439 2.50 -10.41 7.00
C ILE A 439 2.16 -10.45 5.52
N SER A 440 1.78 -9.33 4.94
CA SER A 440 1.58 -9.18 3.51
C SER A 440 2.86 -9.51 2.72
N LEU A 441 4.00 -8.98 3.15
CA LEU A 441 5.30 -9.29 2.55
C LEU A 441 5.69 -10.76 2.69
N VAL A 442 5.39 -11.39 3.83
CA VAL A 442 5.61 -12.82 4.01
C VAL A 442 4.78 -13.63 3.03
N ALA A 443 3.53 -13.23 2.80
CA ALA A 443 2.66 -13.87 1.83
C ALA A 443 3.18 -13.69 0.40
N ALA A 444 3.55 -12.46 0.00
CA ALA A 444 4.15 -12.18 -1.30
C ALA A 444 5.44 -12.98 -1.54
N LEU A 445 6.30 -13.08 -0.53
CA LEU A 445 7.52 -13.88 -0.63
C LEU A 445 7.20 -15.38 -0.77
N THR A 446 6.21 -15.88 -0.03
CA THR A 446 5.78 -17.28 -0.13
C THR A 446 5.20 -17.58 -1.51
N TYR A 447 4.40 -16.66 -2.05
CA TYR A 447 3.88 -16.76 -3.40
C TYR A 447 5.02 -16.77 -4.43
N CYS A 448 5.95 -15.83 -4.34
CA CYS A 448 7.11 -15.74 -5.24
C CYS A 448 7.96 -17.02 -5.24
N LEU A 449 8.13 -17.66 -4.08
CA LEU A 449 8.85 -18.93 -3.97
C LEU A 449 8.14 -20.09 -4.68
N LYS A 450 6.81 -20.11 -4.67
CA LYS A 450 5.99 -21.11 -5.36
C LYS A 450 5.85 -20.84 -6.86
N HIS A 451 5.84 -19.57 -7.24
CA HIS A 451 5.57 -19.09 -8.59
C HIS A 451 6.74 -18.22 -9.10
N PRO A 452 7.93 -18.80 -9.35
CA PRO A 452 9.15 -18.01 -9.58
C PRO A 452 9.26 -17.37 -10.98
N ASN A 453 8.33 -17.61 -11.91
CA ASN A 453 8.42 -17.23 -13.32
C ASN A 453 7.13 -16.57 -13.84
N GLU A 454 6.47 -15.74 -13.03
CA GLU A 454 5.22 -15.06 -13.42
C GLU A 454 5.46 -13.69 -14.08
N GLY A 455 6.70 -13.18 -14.08
CA GLY A 455 7.00 -11.83 -14.56
C GLY A 455 6.51 -10.78 -13.58
N ILE A 456 6.19 -9.56 -14.07
CA ILE A 456 5.68 -8.46 -13.23
C ILE A 456 4.22 -8.74 -12.84
N CYS A 457 3.96 -8.74 -11.54
CA CYS A 457 2.64 -8.92 -10.94
C CYS A 457 2.30 -7.75 -10.03
N LEU A 458 1.14 -7.14 -10.23
CA LEU A 458 0.50 -6.30 -9.23
C LEU A 458 -0.32 -7.17 -8.25
N PRO A 459 -0.71 -6.67 -7.08
CA PRO A 459 -1.53 -7.43 -6.13
C PRO A 459 -2.83 -7.97 -6.73
N ASP A 460 -3.40 -7.23 -7.69
CA ASP A 460 -4.63 -7.63 -8.39
C ASP A 460 -4.42 -8.84 -9.33
N ASP A 461 -3.21 -9.12 -9.78
CA ASP A 461 -2.87 -10.25 -10.65
C ASP A 461 -2.65 -11.56 -9.89
N ILE A 462 -2.48 -11.48 -8.56
CA ILE A 462 -2.11 -12.60 -7.69
C ILE A 462 -3.36 -13.29 -7.13
N ASP A 463 -3.28 -14.61 -6.90
CA ASP A 463 -4.36 -15.38 -6.26
C ASP A 463 -4.58 -14.91 -4.83
N SER A 464 -5.78 -14.38 -4.56
CA SER A 464 -6.12 -13.80 -3.26
C SER A 464 -6.29 -14.83 -2.15
N GLU A 465 -6.66 -16.07 -2.46
CA GLU A 465 -6.83 -17.13 -1.45
C GLU A 465 -5.46 -17.54 -0.90
N GLU A 466 -4.46 -17.75 -1.79
CA GLU A 466 -3.10 -18.06 -1.33
C GLU A 466 -2.51 -16.99 -0.40
N ILE A 467 -2.78 -15.72 -0.70
CA ILE A 467 -2.29 -14.60 0.12
C ILE A 467 -3.06 -14.54 1.44
N LEU A 468 -4.40 -14.57 1.39
CA LEU A 468 -5.23 -14.45 2.58
C LEU A 468 -5.07 -15.61 3.55
N ASP A 469 -4.89 -16.84 3.08
CA ASP A 469 -4.63 -18.01 3.93
C ASP A 469 -3.39 -17.84 4.82
N ILE A 470 -2.38 -17.13 4.31
CA ILE A 470 -1.16 -16.82 5.08
C ILE A 470 -1.40 -15.64 6.02
N CYS A 471 -2.14 -14.62 5.57
CA CYS A 471 -2.27 -13.36 6.28
C CYS A 471 -3.31 -13.40 7.42
N LEU A 472 -4.46 -14.05 7.20
CA LEU A 472 -5.61 -14.01 8.13
C LEU A 472 -5.25 -14.33 9.60
N PRO A 473 -4.38 -15.31 9.92
CA PRO A 473 -3.99 -15.59 11.31
C PRO A 473 -3.29 -14.42 12.03
N TYR A 474 -2.80 -13.42 11.28
CA TYR A 474 -2.04 -12.29 11.81
C TYR A 474 -2.77 -10.94 11.72
N LEU A 475 -3.98 -10.93 11.14
CA LEU A 475 -4.77 -9.73 10.91
C LEU A 475 -5.76 -9.38 12.03
N GLY A 476 -5.63 -10.04 13.20
CA GLY A 476 -6.52 -9.80 14.34
C GLY A 476 -7.96 -10.23 14.04
N THR A 477 -8.92 -9.35 14.33
CA THR A 477 -10.33 -9.61 14.05
C THR A 477 -10.63 -9.33 12.59
N TRP A 478 -10.96 -10.38 11.85
CA TRP A 478 -11.44 -10.26 10.48
C TRP A 478 -12.91 -9.86 10.45
N VAL A 479 -13.25 -8.82 9.72
CA VAL A 479 -14.60 -8.32 9.56
C VAL A 479 -14.97 -8.32 8.09
N SER A 480 -16.14 -8.88 7.73
CA SER A 480 -16.72 -8.78 6.38
C SER A 480 -18.23 -8.72 6.52
N LYS A 481 -18.81 -7.51 6.39
CA LYS A 481 -20.23 -7.28 6.69
C LYS A 481 -20.81 -6.07 5.98
N ALA A 482 -22.15 -6.05 5.84
CA ALA A 482 -22.87 -4.86 5.46
C ALA A 482 -22.66 -3.73 6.49
N ALA A 483 -22.47 -2.51 5.99
CA ALA A 483 -22.33 -1.31 6.80
C ALA A 483 -23.61 -0.46 6.68
N ASN A 484 -24.12 0.03 7.80
CA ASN A 484 -25.26 0.98 7.84
C ASN A 484 -24.74 2.42 7.68
N TRP A 485 -24.03 2.66 6.60
CA TRP A 485 -23.45 3.96 6.29
C TRP A 485 -23.47 4.22 4.77
N PRO A 486 -23.61 5.46 4.33
CA PRO A 486 -24.09 6.61 5.10
C PRO A 486 -25.59 6.45 5.45
N GLU A 487 -26.14 7.34 6.29
CA GLU A 487 -27.58 7.31 6.63
C GLU A 487 -28.44 7.39 5.37
N GLU A 488 -29.68 6.87 5.43
CA GLU A 488 -30.54 6.71 4.27
C GLU A 488 -30.83 8.03 3.52
N ASN A 489 -30.92 9.14 4.26
CA ASN A 489 -31.21 10.47 3.71
C ASN A 489 -29.92 11.28 3.37
N ASP A 490 -28.75 10.69 3.52
CA ASP A 490 -27.48 11.38 3.23
C ASP A 490 -27.35 11.70 1.73
N LYS A 491 -26.78 12.88 1.44
CA LYS A 491 -26.51 13.32 0.06
C LYS A 491 -25.64 12.33 -0.73
N ILE A 492 -24.73 11.63 -0.06
CA ILE A 492 -23.83 10.63 -0.66
C ILE A 492 -24.64 9.53 -1.37
N ARG A 493 -25.76 9.09 -0.78
CA ARG A 493 -26.59 8.01 -1.35
C ARG A 493 -27.26 8.38 -2.68
N LYS A 494 -27.31 9.65 -3.04
CA LYS A 494 -27.96 10.07 -4.29
C LYS A 494 -27.21 9.62 -5.52
N ASP A 495 -25.89 9.69 -5.49
CA ASP A 495 -25.07 9.47 -6.68
C ASP A 495 -23.75 8.74 -6.43
N TRP A 496 -23.27 8.67 -5.19
CA TRP A 496 -22.01 8.02 -4.81
C TRP A 496 -20.77 8.60 -5.50
N GLN A 497 -20.82 9.88 -5.88
CA GLN A 497 -19.75 10.55 -6.57
C GLN A 497 -18.69 11.05 -5.59
N PHE A 498 -17.45 11.13 -6.03
CA PHE A 498 -16.33 11.62 -5.22
C PHE A 498 -16.63 12.96 -4.54
N THR A 499 -17.24 13.91 -5.28
CA THR A 499 -17.58 15.24 -4.75
C THR A 499 -18.61 15.19 -3.61
N SER A 500 -19.43 14.14 -3.52
CA SER A 500 -20.40 13.96 -2.44
C SER A 500 -19.76 13.50 -1.13
N PHE A 501 -18.60 12.85 -1.21
CA PHE A 501 -17.81 12.44 -0.04
C PHE A 501 -16.88 13.55 0.46
N GLN A 502 -16.51 14.51 -0.38
CA GLN A 502 -15.59 15.58 0.01
C GLN A 502 -16.12 16.38 1.20
N VAL A 503 -15.21 16.66 2.12
CA VAL A 503 -15.42 17.60 3.23
C VAL A 503 -14.91 18.96 2.77
N GLU A 504 -15.77 19.98 2.81
CA GLU A 504 -15.39 21.34 2.51
C GLU A 504 -14.39 21.82 3.56
N ASN A 505 -13.27 22.44 3.08
CA ASN A 505 -12.23 23.02 3.94
C ASN A 505 -12.67 24.34 4.51
#